data_7fdacc6e60fe8ace815a3e5e0547ac9d
#
_entry.id   7fdacc6e60fe8ace815a3e5e0547ac9d
#
_cell.length_a   1.000
_cell.length_b   1.000
_cell.length_c   1.000
_cell.angle_alpha   90.00
_cell.angle_beta   90.00
_cell.angle_gamma   90.00
#
_symmetry.space_group_name_H-M   'P 1'
#
loop_
_entity.id
_entity.type
_entity.pdbx_description
1 polymer ?
#
loop_
_entity_poly.entity_id
_entity_poly.type
_entity_poly.pdbx_seq_one_letter_code
_entity_poly.pdbx_strand_id
1 'polypeptide(L)'
;MTGISRRGALGVGAAAVLAAGAARAAEADPAAVLSTWDFGKAANEAALARFKAGGTALDAVEAGAKVPEADPTNHSVGYGGYPDRDGHVTLDAIIMDESGGVGAVAALEDIVHAISVARLVMEKTPHTLLVGEGATRFALDQGMKRTNLLTPEAEKAWREWLKTANYRPVANIENQLPGPPGSKLNHDTIGIMARGRDGAMAAACTTSGMAFKMRGRVGDSPQAGCGLFLEKGVGAAASTGVGEEVTRIAGTARVVASMRAGLSPQAACEEAVRHIAQLRGDAIKGLQVGFLALGQDGRVGAYALLPGFTYAVTRHSGASEVLPSASLFSQAM
;
A
#
# COMPACT_ATOMS: atom_id res chain seq x y z
N MET A 1 4.96 -59.96 -2.48
CA MET A 1 5.56 -59.24 -3.64
C MET A 1 4.44 -58.41 -4.29
N THR A 2 4.32 -57.15 -3.93
CA THR A 2 3.31 -56.23 -4.47
C THR A 2 4.04 -55.19 -5.30
N GLY A 3 3.77 -55.20 -6.60
CA GLY A 3 4.42 -54.36 -7.60
C GLY A 3 4.00 -52.91 -7.49
N ILE A 4 4.97 -52.01 -7.41
CA ILE A 4 4.79 -50.57 -7.47
C ILE A 4 4.45 -50.18 -8.91
N SER A 5 3.28 -49.59 -9.12
CA SER A 5 2.78 -49.14 -10.41
C SER A 5 3.63 -47.96 -10.96
N ARG A 6 4.18 -48.14 -12.18
CA ARG A 6 4.96 -47.15 -12.92
C ARG A 6 4.19 -45.83 -13.28
N ARG A 7 2.88 -45.74 -13.03
CA ARG A 7 2.06 -44.57 -13.34
C ARG A 7 2.13 -43.46 -12.29
N GLY A 8 2.59 -43.75 -11.05
CA GLY A 8 2.70 -42.74 -9.99
C GLY A 8 3.97 -41.87 -10.08
N ALA A 9 5.00 -42.31 -10.79
CA ALA A 9 6.29 -41.59 -10.87
C ALA A 9 6.33 -40.48 -11.93
N LEU A 10 5.43 -40.51 -12.93
CA LEU A 10 5.38 -39.46 -13.98
C LEU A 10 4.64 -38.20 -13.59
N GLY A 11 3.72 -38.26 -12.63
CA GLY A 11 2.95 -37.08 -12.17
C GLY A 11 3.76 -36.14 -11.28
N VAL A 12 4.65 -36.67 -10.45
CA VAL A 12 5.47 -35.87 -9.52
C VAL A 12 6.61 -35.13 -10.25
N GLY A 13 7.15 -35.76 -11.31
CA GLY A 13 8.22 -35.15 -12.11
C GLY A 13 7.74 -33.93 -12.93
N ALA A 14 6.53 -34.02 -13.50
CA ALA A 14 5.98 -32.90 -14.31
C ALA A 14 5.61 -31.66 -13.48
N ALA A 15 5.05 -31.87 -12.28
CA ALA A 15 4.72 -30.77 -11.38
C ALA A 15 5.99 -30.07 -10.83
N ALA A 16 7.03 -30.84 -10.51
CA ALA A 16 8.31 -30.28 -10.04
C ALA A 16 9.06 -29.50 -11.15
N VAL A 17 9.00 -30.02 -12.41
CA VAL A 17 9.61 -29.31 -13.56
C VAL A 17 8.86 -28.05 -13.92
N LEU A 18 7.52 -28.00 -13.82
CA LEU A 18 6.73 -26.80 -14.04
C LEU A 18 6.95 -25.77 -12.95
N ALA A 19 7.05 -26.18 -11.68
CA ALA A 19 7.35 -25.28 -10.56
C ALA A 19 8.78 -24.72 -10.64
N ALA A 20 9.76 -25.53 -11.01
CA ALA A 20 11.15 -25.09 -11.23
C ALA A 20 11.26 -24.18 -12.47
N GLY A 21 10.49 -24.43 -13.52
CA GLY A 21 10.41 -23.60 -14.71
C GLY A 21 9.79 -22.23 -14.42
N ALA A 22 8.72 -22.18 -13.64
CA ALA A 22 8.07 -20.93 -13.21
C ALA A 22 8.98 -20.12 -12.26
N ALA A 23 9.67 -20.77 -11.31
CA ALA A 23 10.65 -20.13 -10.44
C ALA A 23 11.83 -19.54 -11.24
N ARG A 24 12.34 -20.26 -12.23
CA ARG A 24 13.44 -19.82 -13.08
C ARG A 24 13.02 -18.69 -14.05
N ALA A 25 11.77 -18.68 -14.52
CA ALA A 25 11.22 -17.59 -15.32
C ALA A 25 11.04 -16.32 -14.49
N ALA A 26 10.64 -16.43 -13.21
CA ALA A 26 10.55 -15.32 -12.28
C ALA A 26 11.94 -14.72 -11.94
N GLU A 27 13.00 -15.52 -11.89
CA GLU A 27 14.39 -15.05 -11.77
C GLU A 27 14.89 -14.34 -13.04
N ALA A 28 14.40 -14.72 -14.22
CA ALA A 28 14.82 -14.14 -15.49
C ALA A 28 14.24 -12.75 -15.76
N ASP A 29 13.06 -12.41 -15.17
CA ASP A 29 12.40 -11.11 -15.31
C ASP A 29 11.71 -10.72 -13.98
N PRO A 30 12.50 -10.29 -12.99
CA PRO A 30 12.00 -9.96 -11.67
C PRO A 30 11.06 -8.75 -11.70
N ALA A 31 10.21 -8.63 -10.67
CA ALA A 31 9.37 -7.45 -10.52
C ALA A 31 10.23 -6.18 -10.39
N ALA A 32 9.90 -5.18 -11.19
CA ALA A 32 10.50 -3.85 -11.17
C ALA A 32 9.68 -2.90 -10.30
N VAL A 33 8.35 -2.98 -10.39
CA VAL A 33 7.42 -2.16 -9.61
C VAL A 33 6.25 -3.03 -9.15
N LEU A 34 5.87 -2.85 -7.91
CA LEU A 34 4.78 -3.56 -7.24
C LEU A 34 3.93 -2.54 -6.49
N SER A 35 2.60 -2.58 -6.67
CA SER A 35 1.68 -1.67 -5.97
C SER A 35 0.37 -2.32 -5.59
N THR A 36 -0.29 -1.78 -4.57
CA THR A 36 -1.61 -2.21 -4.14
C THR A 36 -2.67 -1.82 -5.17
N TRP A 37 -3.74 -2.62 -5.25
CA TRP A 37 -4.96 -2.45 -6.03
C TRP A 37 -4.75 -2.42 -7.56
N ASP A 38 -5.84 -2.46 -8.28
CA ASP A 38 -5.88 -2.46 -9.76
C ASP A 38 -5.45 -1.11 -10.36
N PHE A 39 -5.83 0.02 -9.73
CA PHE A 39 -5.40 1.35 -10.15
C PHE A 39 -3.89 1.55 -10.03
N GLY A 40 -3.21 0.75 -9.22
CA GLY A 40 -1.75 0.68 -9.12
C GLY A 40 -1.05 0.35 -10.43
N LYS A 41 -1.76 -0.25 -11.41
CA LYS A 41 -1.18 -0.50 -12.73
C LYS A 41 -0.71 0.79 -13.42
N ALA A 42 -1.52 1.84 -13.42
CA ALA A 42 -1.14 3.14 -13.99
C ALA A 42 0.04 3.77 -13.22
N ALA A 43 0.06 3.63 -11.88
CA ALA A 43 1.19 4.06 -11.05
C ALA A 43 2.47 3.31 -11.39
N ASN A 44 2.40 1.99 -11.59
CA ASN A 44 3.55 1.18 -12.00
C ASN A 44 4.08 1.56 -13.37
N GLU A 45 3.20 1.87 -14.32
CA GLU A 45 3.59 2.32 -15.67
C GLU A 45 4.36 3.65 -15.61
N ALA A 46 3.91 4.61 -14.79
CA ALA A 46 4.62 5.87 -14.57
C ALA A 46 5.98 5.66 -13.89
N ALA A 47 6.04 4.78 -12.89
CA ALA A 47 7.29 4.41 -12.22
C ALA A 47 8.29 3.75 -13.19
N LEU A 48 7.81 2.80 -14.03
CA LEU A 48 8.66 2.16 -15.04
C LEU A 48 9.14 3.15 -16.11
N ALA A 49 8.29 4.08 -16.53
CA ALA A 49 8.67 5.15 -17.45
C ALA A 49 9.79 6.02 -16.86
N ARG A 50 9.74 6.28 -15.55
CA ARG A 50 10.78 7.03 -14.85
C ARG A 50 12.11 6.27 -14.82
N PHE A 51 12.10 4.95 -14.60
CA PHE A 51 13.30 4.12 -14.74
C PHE A 51 13.87 4.15 -16.16
N LYS A 52 13.02 4.04 -17.19
CA LYS A 52 13.46 4.12 -18.60
C LYS A 52 14.09 5.47 -18.95
N ALA A 53 13.69 6.53 -18.27
CA ALA A 53 14.27 7.87 -18.40
C ALA A 53 15.55 8.07 -17.54
N GLY A 54 16.08 7.02 -16.91
CA GLY A 54 17.29 7.07 -16.10
C GLY A 54 17.09 7.56 -14.66
N GLY A 55 15.85 7.58 -14.18
CA GLY A 55 15.54 7.90 -12.78
C GLY A 55 15.93 6.80 -11.82
N THR A 56 16.12 7.16 -10.55
CA THR A 56 16.38 6.24 -9.43
C THR A 56 15.11 5.49 -8.99
N ALA A 57 15.25 4.50 -8.12
CA ALA A 57 14.09 3.83 -7.51
C ALA A 57 13.21 4.83 -6.72
N LEU A 58 13.82 5.80 -6.05
CA LEU A 58 13.12 6.86 -5.34
C LEU A 58 12.30 7.76 -6.29
N ASP A 59 12.87 8.15 -7.43
CA ASP A 59 12.17 8.90 -8.46
C ASP A 59 10.99 8.10 -9.05
N ALA A 60 11.17 6.79 -9.17
CA ALA A 60 10.15 5.90 -9.72
C ALA A 60 8.93 5.78 -8.79
N VAL A 61 9.14 5.52 -7.50
CA VAL A 61 8.00 5.41 -6.55
C VAL A 61 7.28 6.74 -6.36
N GLU A 62 7.99 7.87 -6.35
CA GLU A 62 7.36 9.18 -6.33
C GLU A 62 6.50 9.42 -7.58
N ALA A 63 7.06 9.18 -8.77
CA ALA A 63 6.33 9.35 -10.02
C ALA A 63 5.06 8.47 -10.08
N GLY A 64 5.16 7.22 -9.61
CA GLY A 64 4.05 6.30 -9.53
C GLY A 64 2.98 6.75 -8.54
N ALA A 65 3.36 7.14 -7.33
CA ALA A 65 2.43 7.58 -6.29
C ALA A 65 1.66 8.86 -6.68
N LYS A 66 2.28 9.76 -7.45
CA LYS A 66 1.64 10.99 -7.95
C LYS A 66 0.48 10.74 -8.91
N VAL A 67 0.41 9.57 -9.55
CA VAL A 67 -0.67 9.25 -10.51
C VAL A 67 -2.02 9.21 -9.79
N PRO A 68 -2.26 8.36 -8.78
CA PRO A 68 -3.53 8.37 -8.06
C PRO A 68 -3.72 9.63 -7.21
N GLU A 69 -2.66 10.29 -6.72
CA GLU A 69 -2.79 11.56 -6.00
C GLU A 69 -3.40 12.69 -6.83
N ALA A 70 -3.20 12.67 -8.15
CA ALA A 70 -3.73 13.68 -9.07
C ALA A 70 -5.08 13.33 -9.67
N ASP A 71 -5.58 12.10 -9.47
CA ASP A 71 -6.83 11.63 -10.06
C ASP A 71 -8.05 12.05 -9.23
N PRO A 72 -8.87 13.01 -9.69
CA PRO A 72 -10.03 13.49 -8.94
C PRO A 72 -11.14 12.44 -8.78
N THR A 73 -11.06 11.33 -9.53
CA THR A 73 -12.03 10.23 -9.46
C THR A 73 -11.62 9.15 -8.45
N ASN A 74 -10.40 9.21 -7.93
CA ASN A 74 -9.92 8.37 -6.85
C ASN A 74 -10.28 8.99 -5.51
N HIS A 75 -11.26 8.41 -4.81
CA HIS A 75 -11.72 8.96 -3.53
C HIS A 75 -10.93 8.46 -2.30
N SER A 76 -9.87 7.68 -2.51
CA SER A 76 -9.04 7.10 -1.45
C SER A 76 -7.64 7.70 -1.35
N VAL A 77 -7.18 8.39 -2.41
CA VAL A 77 -5.81 8.92 -2.50
C VAL A 77 -5.84 10.34 -3.08
N GLY A 78 -5.25 11.31 -2.39
CA GLY A 78 -4.95 12.62 -2.95
C GLY A 78 -6.18 13.49 -3.24
N TYR A 79 -6.14 14.13 -4.42
CA TYR A 79 -7.16 15.06 -4.92
C TYR A 79 -8.48 14.35 -5.17
N GLY A 80 -9.54 14.81 -4.52
CA GLY A 80 -10.87 14.17 -4.59
C GLY A 80 -11.09 13.08 -3.54
N GLY A 81 -10.12 12.86 -2.66
CA GLY A 81 -10.30 11.99 -1.49
C GLY A 81 -11.50 12.39 -0.65
N TYR A 82 -12.18 11.41 -0.05
CA TYR A 82 -13.27 11.73 0.87
C TYR A 82 -12.75 12.50 2.10
N PRO A 83 -13.45 13.57 2.51
CA PRO A 83 -13.01 14.40 3.62
C PRO A 83 -13.19 13.66 4.95
N ASP A 84 -12.63 14.26 6.01
CA ASP A 84 -13.00 13.94 7.37
C ASP A 84 -14.44 14.39 7.69
N ARG A 85 -14.93 14.11 8.90
CA ARG A 85 -16.31 14.46 9.31
C ARG A 85 -16.61 15.96 9.26
N ASP A 86 -15.56 16.79 9.34
CA ASP A 86 -15.68 18.25 9.37
C ASP A 86 -15.52 18.87 7.97
N GLY A 87 -15.35 18.04 6.93
CA GLY A 87 -15.31 18.45 5.53
C GLY A 87 -13.90 18.77 5.00
N HIS A 88 -12.84 18.38 5.69
CA HIS A 88 -11.46 18.62 5.28
C HIS A 88 -10.85 17.34 4.67
N VAL A 89 -10.31 17.45 3.46
CA VAL A 89 -9.50 16.39 2.86
C VAL A 89 -8.09 16.48 3.44
N THR A 90 -7.69 15.45 4.19
CA THR A 90 -6.37 15.36 4.79
C THR A 90 -5.62 14.17 4.21
N LEU A 91 -4.34 14.38 3.87
CA LEU A 91 -3.49 13.42 3.20
C LEU A 91 -2.38 12.93 4.12
N ASP A 92 -2.07 11.65 4.00
CA ASP A 92 -0.99 10.98 4.71
C ASP A 92 -0.05 10.34 3.68
N ALA A 93 1.26 10.53 3.80
CA ALA A 93 2.23 9.91 2.89
C ALA A 93 3.55 9.61 3.59
N ILE A 94 4.24 8.57 3.11
CA ILE A 94 5.61 8.21 3.50
C ILE A 94 6.38 7.74 2.28
N ILE A 95 7.68 8.06 2.24
CA ILE A 95 8.62 7.55 1.27
C ILE A 95 9.89 7.08 1.97
N MET A 96 10.46 5.97 1.50
CA MET A 96 11.68 5.38 2.06
C MET A 96 12.62 4.93 0.94
N ASP A 97 13.92 5.02 1.20
CA ASP A 97 14.96 4.43 0.38
C ASP A 97 15.79 3.39 1.15
N GLU A 98 16.62 2.63 0.44
CA GLU A 98 17.45 1.59 1.05
C GLU A 98 18.65 2.11 1.85
N SER A 99 18.93 3.41 1.84
CA SER A 99 19.95 4.02 2.69
C SER A 99 19.48 4.25 4.12
N GLY A 100 18.19 3.97 4.39
CA GLY A 100 17.52 4.28 5.64
C GLY A 100 16.91 5.68 5.65
N GLY A 101 16.87 6.36 4.50
CA GLY A 101 16.16 7.62 4.34
C GLY A 101 14.65 7.41 4.54
N VAL A 102 14.03 8.28 5.33
CA VAL A 102 12.59 8.28 5.63
C VAL A 102 12.08 9.72 5.61
N GLY A 103 11.01 9.95 4.89
CA GLY A 103 10.26 11.20 4.96
C GLY A 103 8.77 10.93 4.93
N ALA A 104 8.01 11.63 5.77
CA ALA A 104 6.59 11.43 5.87
C ALA A 104 5.84 12.75 6.17
N VAL A 105 4.58 12.77 5.78
CA VAL A 105 3.60 13.80 6.19
C VAL A 105 2.32 13.15 6.64
N ALA A 106 1.68 13.74 7.64
CA ALA A 106 0.38 13.29 8.13
C ALA A 106 -0.57 14.46 8.31
N ALA A 107 -1.86 14.22 8.06
CA ALA A 107 -2.89 15.23 8.11
C ALA A 107 -2.53 16.51 7.30
N LEU A 108 -1.85 16.34 6.16
CA LEU A 108 -1.51 17.40 5.22
C LEU A 108 -2.78 17.89 4.51
N GLU A 109 -2.97 19.18 4.41
CA GLU A 109 -4.11 19.79 3.72
C GLU A 109 -3.66 20.67 2.55
N ASP A 110 -4.54 20.83 1.55
CA ASP A 110 -4.40 21.78 0.45
C ASP A 110 -3.20 21.56 -0.49
N ILE A 111 -2.55 20.45 -0.46
CA ILE A 111 -1.42 20.10 -1.33
C ILE A 111 -1.73 18.78 -2.07
N VAL A 112 -1.74 18.80 -3.40
CA VAL A 112 -2.12 17.64 -4.22
C VAL A 112 -1.16 16.45 -4.02
N HIS A 113 0.16 16.70 -4.08
CA HIS A 113 1.17 15.65 -4.03
C HIS A 113 1.81 15.52 -2.65
N ALA A 114 1.11 14.83 -1.76
CA ALA A 114 1.61 14.54 -0.41
C ALA A 114 2.92 13.75 -0.44
N ILE A 115 3.08 12.84 -1.40
CA ILE A 115 4.32 12.05 -1.54
C ILE A 115 5.54 12.92 -1.86
N SER A 116 5.38 13.99 -2.66
CA SER A 116 6.47 14.92 -2.93
C SER A 116 6.85 15.72 -1.70
N VAL A 117 5.88 16.10 -0.85
CA VAL A 117 6.19 16.75 0.44
C VAL A 117 6.93 15.78 1.36
N ALA A 118 6.50 14.53 1.44
CA ALA A 118 7.22 13.50 2.21
C ALA A 118 8.67 13.34 1.75
N ARG A 119 8.91 13.33 0.43
CA ARG A 119 10.28 13.31 -0.13
C ARG A 119 11.08 14.55 0.26
N LEU A 120 10.50 15.74 0.19
CA LEU A 120 11.16 16.98 0.62
C LEU A 120 11.49 16.98 2.12
N VAL A 121 10.63 16.39 2.97
CA VAL A 121 10.95 16.19 4.40
C VAL A 121 12.21 15.36 4.55
N MET A 122 12.32 14.24 3.84
CA MET A 122 13.51 13.37 3.86
C MET A 122 14.77 14.07 3.37
N GLU A 123 14.67 14.82 2.26
CA GLU A 123 15.84 15.38 1.58
C GLU A 123 16.30 16.74 2.13
N LYS A 124 15.40 17.52 2.75
CA LYS A 124 15.63 18.92 3.13
C LYS A 124 15.62 19.18 4.62
N THR A 125 15.28 18.17 5.44
CA THR A 125 15.20 18.34 6.90
C THR A 125 15.87 17.19 7.63
N PRO A 126 16.24 17.35 8.91
CA PRO A 126 16.71 16.24 9.74
C PRO A 126 15.54 15.41 10.30
N HIS A 127 14.29 15.74 9.96
CA HIS A 127 13.10 15.12 10.50
C HIS A 127 12.60 13.99 9.58
N THR A 128 11.88 13.04 10.15
CA THR A 128 11.26 11.95 9.41
C THR A 128 9.76 12.15 9.19
N LEU A 129 9.12 13.06 9.92
CA LEU A 129 7.66 13.29 9.84
C LEU A 129 7.30 14.72 10.20
N LEU A 130 6.52 15.37 9.35
CA LEU A 130 5.82 16.62 9.65
C LEU A 130 4.31 16.40 9.60
N VAL A 131 3.54 17.16 10.41
CA VAL A 131 2.09 16.95 10.54
C VAL A 131 1.29 18.24 10.41
N GLY A 132 0.05 18.13 9.89
CA GLY A 132 -0.97 19.18 9.88
C GLY A 132 -0.50 20.47 9.23
N GLU A 133 -0.87 21.61 9.84
CA GLU A 133 -0.53 22.96 9.34
C GLU A 133 0.99 23.15 9.16
N GLY A 134 1.80 22.58 10.04
CA GLY A 134 3.26 22.62 9.91
C GLY A 134 3.77 21.97 8.63
N ALA A 135 3.21 20.81 8.25
CA ALA A 135 3.52 20.13 6.99
C ALA A 135 3.05 20.96 5.78
N THR A 136 1.84 21.53 5.84
CA THR A 136 1.31 22.39 4.77
C THR A 136 2.18 23.63 4.59
N ARG A 137 2.58 24.30 5.67
CA ARG A 137 3.46 25.47 5.63
C ARG A 137 4.81 25.12 5.01
N PHE A 138 5.43 24.03 5.45
CA PHE A 138 6.68 23.53 4.87
C PHE A 138 6.54 23.31 3.35
N ALA A 139 5.46 22.69 2.89
CA ALA A 139 5.23 22.46 1.46
C ALA A 139 5.14 23.79 0.67
N LEU A 140 4.44 24.79 1.22
CA LEU A 140 4.33 26.11 0.61
C LEU A 140 5.69 26.83 0.56
N ASP A 141 6.50 26.74 1.62
CA ASP A 141 7.86 27.30 1.68
C ASP A 141 8.80 26.63 0.67
N GLN A 142 8.52 25.36 0.27
CA GLN A 142 9.21 24.65 -0.81
C GLN A 142 8.64 24.97 -2.22
N GLY A 143 7.72 25.94 -2.34
CA GLY A 143 7.17 26.41 -3.61
C GLY A 143 5.97 25.62 -4.13
N MET A 144 5.40 24.71 -3.35
CA MET A 144 4.16 24.04 -3.73
C MET A 144 2.96 24.99 -3.66
N LYS A 145 1.93 24.69 -4.45
CA LYS A 145 0.74 25.55 -4.53
C LYS A 145 -0.40 24.99 -3.69
N ARG A 146 -1.09 25.87 -2.99
CA ARG A 146 -2.33 25.55 -2.29
C ARG A 146 -3.43 25.21 -3.30
N THR A 147 -4.13 24.11 -3.08
CA THR A 147 -5.22 23.62 -3.94
C THR A 147 -6.33 23.10 -3.04
N ASN A 148 -7.57 23.47 -3.30
CA ASN A 148 -8.71 22.83 -2.63
C ASN A 148 -8.84 21.38 -3.12
N LEU A 149 -8.68 20.42 -2.21
CA LEU A 149 -8.70 19.00 -2.53
C LEU A 149 -10.12 18.39 -2.56
N LEU A 150 -11.10 19.09 -1.97
CA LEU A 150 -12.49 18.63 -1.93
C LEU A 150 -13.16 18.89 -3.28
N THR A 151 -13.41 17.82 -4.04
CA THR A 151 -14.16 17.89 -5.29
C THR A 151 -15.66 17.97 -5.04
N PRO A 152 -16.47 18.46 -6.01
CA PRO A 152 -17.94 18.49 -5.87
C PRO A 152 -18.54 17.11 -5.58
N GLU A 153 -17.98 16.04 -6.15
CA GLU A 153 -18.40 14.65 -5.94
C GLU A 153 -18.14 14.19 -4.51
N ALA A 154 -16.94 14.45 -4.00
CA ALA A 154 -16.56 14.14 -2.62
C ALA A 154 -17.37 14.97 -1.60
N GLU A 155 -17.62 16.26 -1.89
CA GLU A 155 -18.49 17.11 -1.08
C GLU A 155 -19.93 16.61 -1.04
N LYS A 156 -20.48 16.19 -2.19
CA LYS A 156 -21.81 15.61 -2.26
C LYS A 156 -21.92 14.34 -1.41
N ALA A 157 -20.95 13.43 -1.51
CA ALA A 157 -20.93 12.20 -0.71
C ALA A 157 -20.85 12.52 0.81
N TRP A 158 -20.02 13.49 1.21
CA TRP A 158 -19.92 13.94 2.59
C TRP A 158 -21.23 14.55 3.10
N ARG A 159 -21.87 15.42 2.35
CA ARG A 159 -23.17 16.02 2.72
C ARG A 159 -24.27 14.98 2.83
N GLU A 160 -24.25 13.94 1.99
CA GLU A 160 -25.21 12.82 2.09
C GLU A 160 -24.96 12.00 3.34
N TRP A 161 -23.68 11.67 3.63
CA TRP A 161 -23.32 10.98 4.86
C TRP A 161 -23.74 11.75 6.11
N LEU A 162 -23.61 13.08 6.15
CA LEU A 162 -24.02 13.92 7.28
C LEU A 162 -25.50 13.79 7.65
N LYS A 163 -26.37 13.44 6.71
CA LYS A 163 -27.81 13.27 6.98
C LYS A 163 -28.12 12.06 7.88
N THR A 164 -27.26 11.05 7.83
CA THR A 164 -27.41 9.80 8.58
C THR A 164 -26.37 9.64 9.67
N ALA A 165 -25.36 10.52 9.69
CA ALA A 165 -24.26 10.48 10.64
C ALA A 165 -24.76 10.69 12.06
N ASN A 166 -24.64 9.67 12.88
CA ASN A 166 -24.92 9.76 14.30
C ASN A 166 -23.60 10.15 14.99
N TYR A 167 -23.38 11.44 15.26
CA TYR A 167 -22.15 12.00 15.85
C TYR A 167 -21.86 11.54 17.29
N ARG A 168 -22.19 10.31 17.62
CA ARG A 168 -21.61 9.72 18.82
C ARG A 168 -20.13 9.46 18.56
N PRO A 169 -19.25 9.69 19.54
CA PRO A 169 -17.84 9.31 19.42
C PRO A 169 -17.74 7.77 19.45
N VAL A 170 -18.07 7.16 18.33
CA VAL A 170 -17.94 5.71 18.12
C VAL A 170 -16.63 5.51 17.38
N ALA A 171 -15.71 4.80 18.00
CA ALA A 171 -14.55 4.28 17.30
C ALA A 171 -15.03 3.43 16.11
N ASN A 172 -14.43 3.63 14.93
CA ASN A 172 -14.71 2.87 13.71
C ASN A 172 -16.11 3.07 13.10
N ILE A 173 -16.65 4.29 13.13
CA ILE A 173 -17.90 4.63 12.44
C ILE A 173 -17.84 4.34 10.94
N GLU A 174 -16.66 4.41 10.37
CA GLU A 174 -16.32 4.12 8.99
C GLU A 174 -16.56 2.66 8.59
N ASN A 175 -16.51 1.73 9.54
CA ASN A 175 -16.84 0.31 9.30
C ASN A 175 -18.36 0.08 9.13
N GLN A 176 -19.18 1.12 9.34
CA GLN A 176 -20.62 1.09 9.19
C GLN A 176 -21.09 1.64 7.84
N LEU A 177 -20.18 2.05 6.96
CA LEU A 177 -20.55 2.48 5.62
C LEU A 177 -21.06 1.29 4.79
N PRO A 178 -22.23 1.42 4.11
CA PRO A 178 -22.75 0.35 3.29
C PRO A 178 -21.87 0.11 2.06
N GLY A 179 -21.38 -1.12 1.94
CA GLY A 179 -20.62 -1.57 0.75
C GLY A 179 -19.85 -2.85 1.08
N PRO A 180 -19.69 -3.77 0.11
CA PRO A 180 -18.83 -4.93 0.30
C PRO A 180 -17.37 -4.48 0.47
N PRO A 181 -16.55 -5.27 1.19
CA PRO A 181 -15.10 -5.06 1.25
C PRO A 181 -14.51 -4.93 -0.15
N GLY A 182 -13.66 -3.90 -0.37
CA GLY A 182 -13.12 -3.60 -1.71
C GLY A 182 -14.10 -2.86 -2.63
N SER A 183 -15.25 -2.38 -2.12
CA SER A 183 -16.11 -1.48 -2.88
C SER A 183 -15.44 -0.09 -3.03
N LYS A 184 -15.87 0.69 -4.04
CA LYS A 184 -15.37 2.07 -4.29
C LYS A 184 -15.58 3.05 -3.11
N LEU A 185 -16.24 2.60 -2.03
CA LEU A 185 -16.48 3.35 -0.80
C LEU A 185 -15.51 2.95 0.33
N ASN A 186 -14.74 1.86 0.14
CA ASN A 186 -13.72 1.40 1.07
C ASN A 186 -12.33 1.90 0.64
N HIS A 187 -11.47 2.17 1.62
CA HIS A 187 -10.19 2.83 1.48
C HIS A 187 -9.16 1.98 0.77
N ASP A 188 -8.64 2.51 -0.31
CA ASP A 188 -7.61 1.89 -1.11
C ASP A 188 -6.33 2.75 -1.08
N THR A 189 -5.55 2.60 -0.02
CA THR A 189 -4.22 3.19 0.08
C THR A 189 -3.33 2.66 -1.03
N ILE A 190 -2.62 3.53 -1.76
CA ILE A 190 -1.55 3.06 -2.62
C ILE A 190 -0.26 2.89 -1.81
N GLY A 191 0.22 1.63 -1.74
CA GLY A 191 1.59 1.29 -1.44
C GLY A 191 2.29 0.93 -2.74
N ILE A 192 3.43 1.53 -3.02
CA ILE A 192 4.22 1.27 -4.23
C ILE A 192 5.68 1.03 -3.87
N MET A 193 6.26 -0.02 -4.42
CA MET A 193 7.64 -0.42 -4.22
C MET A 193 8.33 -0.58 -5.57
N ALA A 194 9.54 -0.07 -5.70
CA ALA A 194 10.31 -0.16 -6.92
C ALA A 194 11.70 -0.74 -6.66
N ARG A 195 12.17 -1.56 -7.60
CA ARG A 195 13.49 -2.19 -7.60
C ARG A 195 14.17 -1.94 -8.94
N GLY A 196 15.29 -1.24 -8.92
CA GLY A 196 16.12 -1.01 -10.10
C GLY A 196 16.79 -2.29 -10.61
N ARG A 197 17.32 -2.23 -11.82
CA ARG A 197 18.13 -3.35 -12.38
C ARG A 197 19.43 -3.58 -11.62
N ASP A 198 19.95 -2.55 -10.96
CA ASP A 198 21.10 -2.57 -10.05
C ASP A 198 20.76 -3.15 -8.67
N GLY A 199 19.49 -3.44 -8.43
CA GLY A 199 18.97 -3.93 -7.17
C GLY A 199 18.62 -2.84 -6.15
N ALA A 200 18.87 -1.56 -6.43
CA ALA A 200 18.47 -0.47 -5.55
C ALA A 200 16.95 -0.40 -5.39
N MET A 201 16.50 -0.20 -4.16
CA MET A 201 15.06 -0.20 -3.83
C MET A 201 14.63 1.12 -3.18
N ALA A 202 13.40 1.48 -3.49
CA ALA A 202 12.65 2.51 -2.76
C ALA A 202 11.17 2.10 -2.64
N ALA A 203 10.46 2.72 -1.70
CA ALA A 203 9.06 2.45 -1.47
C ALA A 203 8.33 3.72 -1.05
N ALA A 204 7.05 3.80 -1.37
CA ALA A 204 6.16 4.91 -1.01
C ALA A 204 4.77 4.40 -0.64
N CYS A 205 4.09 5.16 0.23
CA CYS A 205 2.71 4.92 0.59
C CYS A 205 2.00 6.27 0.69
N THR A 206 0.80 6.38 0.11
CA THR A 206 0.00 7.62 0.18
C THR A 206 -1.48 7.33 0.17
N THR A 207 -2.25 8.16 0.87
CA THR A 207 -3.69 7.98 1.08
C THR A 207 -4.37 9.30 1.49
N SER A 208 -5.68 9.41 1.26
CA SER A 208 -6.54 10.38 1.94
C SER A 208 -7.13 9.84 3.25
N GLY A 209 -6.79 8.61 3.63
CA GLY A 209 -7.29 7.95 4.83
C GLY A 209 -8.74 7.48 4.69
N MET A 210 -9.36 7.12 5.80
CA MET A 210 -10.75 6.66 5.84
C MET A 210 -11.75 7.78 5.53
N ALA A 211 -12.83 7.47 4.80
CA ALA A 211 -13.92 8.39 4.51
C ALA A 211 -14.59 8.88 5.79
N PHE A 212 -14.80 10.18 5.90
CA PHE A 212 -15.53 10.80 7.00
C PHE A 212 -14.93 10.49 8.38
N LYS A 213 -13.63 10.21 8.40
CA LYS A 213 -12.84 9.95 9.61
C LYS A 213 -12.97 11.07 10.63
N MET A 214 -12.69 10.76 11.88
CA MET A 214 -12.61 11.78 12.92
C MET A 214 -11.52 12.81 12.55
N ARG A 215 -11.80 14.10 12.73
CA ARG A 215 -10.80 15.15 12.54
C ARG A 215 -9.53 14.86 13.35
N GLY A 216 -8.38 14.84 12.70
CA GLY A 216 -7.10 14.50 13.32
C GLY A 216 -6.76 13.01 13.33
N ARG A 217 -7.65 12.12 12.83
CA ARG A 217 -7.30 10.71 12.67
C ARG A 217 -6.23 10.56 11.59
N VAL A 218 -5.17 9.85 11.94
CA VAL A 218 -4.11 9.38 11.05
C VAL A 218 -4.06 7.86 11.15
N GLY A 219 -4.03 7.17 10.00
CA GLY A 219 -3.90 5.72 9.92
C GLY A 219 -2.44 5.24 10.01
N ASP A 220 -2.21 4.04 9.49
CA ASP A 220 -0.89 3.42 9.40
C ASP A 220 0.00 4.05 8.32
N SER A 221 -0.60 4.57 7.26
CA SER A 221 0.08 4.93 6.01
C SER A 221 1.30 5.85 6.16
N PRO A 222 1.34 6.90 7.03
CA PRO A 222 2.52 7.75 7.16
C PRO A 222 3.52 7.24 8.21
N GLN A 223 3.26 6.10 8.83
CA GLN A 223 4.05 5.56 9.93
C GLN A 223 5.03 4.51 9.42
N ALA A 224 6.34 4.79 9.56
CA ALA A 224 7.39 3.81 9.25
C ALA A 224 7.21 2.54 10.11
N GLY A 225 7.19 1.39 9.45
CA GLY A 225 6.96 0.10 10.10
C GLY A 225 5.49 -0.30 10.24
N CYS A 226 4.54 0.62 9.98
CA CYS A 226 3.11 0.31 9.94
C CYS A 226 2.63 0.26 8.48
N GLY A 227 2.43 1.40 7.82
CA GLY A 227 1.96 1.47 6.44
C GLY A 227 3.02 1.12 5.40
N LEU A 228 4.28 1.42 5.70
CA LEU A 228 5.43 1.16 4.82
C LEU A 228 6.66 0.81 5.63
N PHE A 229 7.44 -0.16 5.14
CA PHE A 229 8.81 -0.40 5.64
C PHE A 229 9.70 -0.95 4.55
N LEU A 230 10.96 -0.53 4.56
CA LEU A 230 11.99 -0.99 3.64
C LEU A 230 13.30 -1.23 4.40
N GLU A 231 13.97 -2.36 4.10
CA GLU A 231 15.28 -2.71 4.66
C GLU A 231 16.22 -3.18 3.55
N LYS A 232 17.39 -2.56 3.47
CA LYS A 232 18.43 -2.91 2.48
C LYS A 232 18.82 -4.38 2.56
N GLY A 233 18.87 -5.03 1.41
CA GLY A 233 19.25 -6.43 1.30
C GLY A 233 18.14 -7.42 1.68
N VAL A 234 17.00 -6.95 2.16
CA VAL A 234 15.83 -7.76 2.52
C VAL A 234 14.67 -7.52 1.56
N GLY A 235 14.20 -6.28 1.47
CA GLY A 235 13.05 -5.91 0.66
C GLY A 235 12.17 -4.85 1.32
N ALA A 236 10.97 -4.68 0.77
CA ALA A 236 9.99 -3.71 1.24
C ALA A 236 8.62 -4.34 1.43
N ALA A 237 7.80 -3.74 2.29
CA ALA A 237 6.40 -4.10 2.47
C ALA A 237 5.53 -2.85 2.61
N ALA A 238 4.30 -2.94 2.10
CA ALA A 238 3.25 -1.95 2.26
C ALA A 238 1.96 -2.63 2.75
N SER A 239 1.10 -1.85 3.39
CA SER A 239 -0.20 -2.30 3.87
C SER A 239 -1.34 -1.45 3.28
N THR A 240 -2.55 -1.98 3.37
CA THR A 240 -3.79 -1.30 2.99
C THR A 240 -4.95 -1.83 3.83
N GLY A 241 -6.07 -1.07 3.87
CA GLY A 241 -7.26 -1.43 4.62
C GLY A 241 -7.34 -0.72 5.98
N VAL A 242 -7.80 -1.42 7.02
CA VAL A 242 -7.99 -0.82 8.35
C VAL A 242 -6.66 -0.59 9.06
N GLY A 243 -6.16 0.64 8.97
CA GLY A 243 -4.84 1.04 9.44
C GLY A 243 -4.60 0.81 10.93
N GLU A 244 -5.65 0.90 11.74
CA GLU A 244 -5.58 0.65 13.18
C GLU A 244 -5.12 -0.78 13.50
N GLU A 245 -5.57 -1.77 12.72
CA GLU A 245 -5.16 -3.16 12.93
C GLU A 245 -3.71 -3.40 12.47
N VAL A 246 -3.27 -2.69 11.44
CA VAL A 246 -1.87 -2.69 10.98
C VAL A 246 -0.95 -2.07 12.03
N THR A 247 -1.35 -0.90 12.57
CA THR A 247 -0.57 -0.17 13.58
C THR A 247 -0.38 -0.99 14.85
N ARG A 248 -1.40 -1.76 15.29
CA ARG A 248 -1.33 -2.60 16.49
C ARG A 248 -0.19 -3.61 16.49
N ILE A 249 0.27 -4.03 15.32
CA ILE A 249 1.30 -5.07 15.16
C ILE A 249 2.60 -4.55 14.51
N ALA A 250 2.70 -3.24 14.21
CA ALA A 250 3.77 -2.68 13.39
C ALA A 250 3.94 -3.47 12.08
N GLY A 251 2.83 -3.57 11.32
CA GLY A 251 2.59 -4.63 10.35
C GLY A 251 3.66 -4.79 9.27
N THR A 252 4.09 -3.71 8.61
CA THR A 252 5.08 -3.80 7.54
C THR A 252 6.50 -4.07 8.05
N ALA A 253 6.87 -3.54 9.23
CA ALA A 253 8.13 -3.90 9.87
C ALA A 253 8.15 -5.39 10.25
N ARG A 254 7.00 -5.94 10.69
CA ARG A 254 6.84 -7.37 10.95
C ARG A 254 7.04 -8.21 9.69
N VAL A 255 6.41 -7.85 8.57
CA VAL A 255 6.59 -8.54 7.27
C VAL A 255 8.06 -8.54 6.86
N VAL A 256 8.73 -7.38 6.90
CA VAL A 256 10.15 -7.28 6.52
C VAL A 256 11.05 -8.07 7.49
N ALA A 257 10.78 -8.02 8.81
CA ALA A 257 11.50 -8.83 9.78
C ALA A 257 11.35 -10.34 9.53
N SER A 258 10.15 -10.80 9.15
CA SER A 258 9.90 -12.19 8.77
C SER A 258 10.66 -12.58 7.48
N MET A 259 10.73 -11.68 6.48
CA MET A 259 11.58 -11.89 5.29
C MET A 259 13.06 -11.97 5.66
N ARG A 260 13.55 -11.09 6.55
CA ARG A 260 14.93 -11.14 7.05
C ARG A 260 15.23 -12.44 7.79
N ALA A 261 14.25 -13.02 8.47
CA ALA A 261 14.35 -14.33 9.11
C ALA A 261 14.26 -15.50 8.14
N GLY A 262 14.13 -15.26 6.83
CA GLY A 262 14.17 -16.29 5.76
C GLY A 262 12.82 -16.69 5.19
N LEU A 263 11.69 -16.09 5.62
CA LEU A 263 10.41 -16.34 4.97
C LEU A 263 10.38 -15.72 3.56
N SER A 264 9.64 -16.36 2.64
CA SER A 264 9.33 -15.72 1.35
C SER A 264 8.41 -14.52 1.58
N PRO A 265 8.38 -13.53 0.65
CA PRO A 265 7.45 -12.40 0.75
C PRO A 265 6.00 -12.83 0.94
N GLN A 266 5.56 -13.91 0.25
CA GLN A 266 4.22 -14.47 0.41
C GLN A 266 3.96 -14.99 1.82
N ALA A 267 4.87 -15.80 2.37
CA ALA A 267 4.73 -16.36 3.70
C ALA A 267 4.81 -15.29 4.80
N ALA A 268 5.60 -14.24 4.59
CA ALA A 268 5.71 -13.12 5.52
C ALA A 268 4.42 -12.29 5.58
N CYS A 269 3.77 -12.02 4.43
CA CYS A 269 2.46 -11.37 4.39
C CYS A 269 1.39 -12.24 5.08
N GLU A 270 1.38 -13.55 4.82
CA GLU A 270 0.46 -14.48 5.46
C GLU A 270 0.64 -14.51 6.98
N GLU A 271 1.88 -14.54 7.46
CA GLU A 271 2.21 -14.52 8.89
C GLU A 271 1.63 -13.27 9.57
N ALA A 272 1.83 -12.08 8.99
CA ALA A 272 1.32 -10.83 9.55
C ALA A 272 -0.22 -10.80 9.65
N VAL A 273 -0.92 -11.26 8.59
CA VAL A 273 -2.39 -11.35 8.59
C VAL A 273 -2.88 -12.34 9.65
N ARG A 274 -2.26 -13.53 9.74
CA ARG A 274 -2.61 -14.52 10.77
C ARG A 274 -2.37 -14.00 12.18
N HIS A 275 -1.31 -13.21 12.37
CA HIS A 275 -1.04 -12.59 13.66
C HIS A 275 -2.14 -11.58 14.06
N ILE A 276 -2.63 -10.75 13.14
CA ILE A 276 -3.78 -9.88 13.39
C ILE A 276 -4.99 -10.72 13.82
N ALA A 277 -5.29 -11.79 13.08
CA ALA A 277 -6.43 -12.65 13.37
C ALA A 277 -6.32 -13.30 14.76
N GLN A 278 -5.14 -13.79 15.12
CA GLN A 278 -4.90 -14.37 16.45
C GLN A 278 -5.03 -13.35 17.58
N LEU A 279 -4.50 -12.13 17.37
CA LEU A 279 -4.53 -11.07 18.37
C LEU A 279 -5.95 -10.54 18.62
N ARG A 280 -6.75 -10.43 17.56
CA ARG A 280 -8.02 -9.70 17.58
C ARG A 280 -9.27 -10.59 17.63
N GLY A 281 -9.14 -11.87 17.30
CA GLY A 281 -10.26 -12.81 17.31
C GLY A 281 -11.48 -12.31 16.53
N ASP A 282 -12.62 -12.29 17.16
CA ASP A 282 -13.89 -11.86 16.52
C ASP A 282 -13.94 -10.37 16.16
N ALA A 283 -13.07 -9.53 16.73
CA ALA A 283 -13.08 -8.09 16.47
C ALA A 283 -12.67 -7.71 15.03
N ILE A 284 -12.12 -8.65 14.27
CA ILE A 284 -11.75 -8.41 12.86
C ILE A 284 -12.83 -8.88 11.87
N LYS A 285 -13.97 -9.39 12.34
CA LYS A 285 -15.05 -9.80 11.43
C LYS A 285 -15.52 -8.63 10.60
N GLY A 286 -15.50 -8.80 9.26
CA GLY A 286 -15.86 -7.76 8.31
C GLY A 286 -14.79 -6.68 8.06
N LEU A 287 -13.61 -6.76 8.70
CA LEU A 287 -12.52 -5.82 8.45
C LEU A 287 -11.57 -6.34 7.35
N GLN A 288 -11.17 -5.45 6.45
CA GLN A 288 -10.14 -5.75 5.46
C GLN A 288 -8.79 -5.19 5.89
N VAL A 289 -7.77 -6.03 5.83
CA VAL A 289 -6.35 -5.66 5.90
C VAL A 289 -5.60 -6.49 4.89
N GLY A 290 -4.75 -5.86 4.09
CA GLY A 290 -3.87 -6.52 3.14
C GLY A 290 -2.42 -6.10 3.32
N PHE A 291 -1.50 -7.03 3.13
CA PHE A 291 -0.07 -6.76 3.03
C PHE A 291 0.44 -7.15 1.66
N LEU A 292 1.38 -6.36 1.17
CA LEU A 292 2.08 -6.53 -0.09
C LEU A 292 3.58 -6.43 0.18
N ALA A 293 4.39 -7.33 -0.38
CA ALA A 293 5.82 -7.35 -0.16
C ALA A 293 6.62 -7.62 -1.44
N LEU A 294 7.73 -6.91 -1.58
CA LEU A 294 8.72 -7.06 -2.64
C LEU A 294 10.06 -7.43 -2.02
N GLY A 295 10.56 -8.65 -2.31
CA GLY A 295 11.88 -9.08 -1.88
C GLY A 295 13.00 -8.41 -2.67
N GLN A 296 14.19 -8.34 -2.08
CA GLN A 296 15.40 -7.87 -2.77
C GLN A 296 15.70 -8.66 -4.05
N ASP A 297 15.28 -9.91 -4.13
CA ASP A 297 15.43 -10.79 -5.28
C ASP A 297 14.34 -10.60 -6.36
N GLY A 298 13.39 -9.69 -6.14
CA GLY A 298 12.28 -9.40 -7.04
C GLY A 298 11.11 -10.37 -6.92
N ARG A 299 11.12 -11.31 -5.95
CA ARG A 299 9.92 -12.09 -5.61
C ARG A 299 8.88 -11.22 -4.93
N VAL A 300 7.62 -11.54 -5.17
CA VAL A 300 6.48 -10.80 -4.63
C VAL A 300 5.64 -11.67 -3.70
N GLY A 301 4.91 -11.04 -2.79
CA GLY A 301 3.94 -11.67 -1.93
C GLY A 301 2.79 -10.75 -1.60
N ALA A 302 1.57 -11.29 -1.53
CA ALA A 302 0.38 -10.56 -1.15
C ALA A 302 -0.57 -11.46 -0.37
N TYR A 303 -1.10 -10.97 0.75
CA TYR A 303 -2.07 -11.71 1.55
C TYR A 303 -3.00 -10.74 2.29
N ALA A 304 -4.26 -11.13 2.46
CA ALA A 304 -5.28 -10.29 3.07
C ALA A 304 -6.15 -11.04 4.08
N LEU A 305 -6.89 -10.32 4.91
CA LEU A 305 -7.92 -10.92 5.78
C LEU A 305 -9.09 -11.46 4.95
N LEU A 306 -9.64 -10.62 4.06
CA LEU A 306 -10.81 -10.93 3.25
C LEU A 306 -10.45 -11.02 1.76
N PRO A 307 -11.24 -11.73 0.94
CA PRO A 307 -11.11 -11.71 -0.52
C PRO A 307 -11.30 -10.30 -1.09
N GLY A 308 -10.82 -10.10 -2.33
CA GLY A 308 -11.02 -8.86 -3.09
C GLY A 308 -9.83 -7.91 -3.10
N PHE A 309 -8.79 -8.14 -2.27
CA PHE A 309 -7.55 -7.41 -2.42
C PHE A 309 -6.84 -7.82 -3.72
N THR A 310 -6.47 -6.84 -4.54
CA THR A 310 -5.70 -7.00 -5.77
C THR A 310 -4.40 -6.20 -5.68
N TYR A 311 -3.44 -6.56 -6.52
CA TYR A 311 -2.18 -5.83 -6.63
C TYR A 311 -1.66 -5.84 -8.06
N ALA A 312 -0.94 -4.81 -8.45
CA ALA A 312 -0.33 -4.70 -9.77
C ALA A 312 1.17 -5.01 -9.70
N VAL A 313 1.63 -5.84 -10.63
CA VAL A 313 3.05 -6.18 -10.82
C VAL A 313 3.48 -5.70 -12.18
N THR A 314 4.58 -4.96 -12.26
CA THR A 314 5.22 -4.58 -13.52
C THR A 314 6.67 -5.05 -13.51
N ARG A 315 7.07 -5.76 -14.57
CA ARG A 315 8.40 -6.34 -14.69
C ARG A 315 9.34 -5.40 -15.47
N HIS A 316 10.62 -5.68 -15.39
CA HIS A 316 11.62 -4.90 -16.14
C HIS A 316 11.48 -5.02 -17.67
N SER A 317 10.87 -6.09 -18.18
CA SER A 317 10.50 -6.24 -19.59
C SER A 317 9.40 -5.24 -20.03
N GLY A 318 8.61 -4.76 -19.09
CA GLY A 318 7.43 -3.93 -19.32
C GLY A 318 6.12 -4.72 -19.22
N ALA A 319 6.17 -6.05 -19.02
CA ALA A 319 4.97 -6.83 -18.76
C ALA A 319 4.33 -6.35 -17.44
N SER A 320 3.03 -6.06 -17.49
CA SER A 320 2.26 -5.53 -16.36
C SER A 320 0.95 -6.30 -16.22
N GLU A 321 0.65 -6.75 -15.02
CA GLU A 321 -0.54 -7.55 -14.70
C GLU A 321 -1.15 -7.11 -13.37
N VAL A 322 -2.46 -7.30 -13.23
CA VAL A 322 -3.18 -7.16 -11.95
C VAL A 322 -3.58 -8.55 -11.48
N LEU A 323 -3.20 -8.88 -10.27
CA LEU A 323 -3.38 -10.20 -9.69
C LEU A 323 -4.25 -10.13 -8.43
N PRO A 324 -5.10 -11.14 -8.17
CA PRO A 324 -5.79 -11.27 -6.91
C PRO A 324 -4.82 -11.75 -5.81
N SER A 325 -4.98 -11.23 -4.61
CA SER A 325 -4.32 -11.75 -3.43
C SER A 325 -5.03 -12.99 -2.89
N ALA A 326 -4.28 -13.89 -2.26
CA ALA A 326 -4.86 -14.87 -1.36
C ALA A 326 -5.39 -14.21 -0.08
N SER A 327 -6.32 -14.86 0.62
CA SER A 327 -6.92 -14.35 1.84
C SER A 327 -7.09 -15.43 2.91
N LEU A 328 -7.12 -14.98 4.19
CA LEU A 328 -7.29 -15.87 5.34
C LEU A 328 -8.71 -16.44 5.40
N PHE A 329 -9.72 -15.59 5.16
CA PHE A 329 -11.11 -16.00 5.12
C PHE A 329 -11.57 -16.16 3.67
N SER A 330 -12.44 -17.13 3.40
CA SER A 330 -12.94 -17.42 2.06
C SER A 330 -14.14 -16.55 1.65
N GLN A 331 -14.81 -15.92 2.62
CA GLN A 331 -15.95 -15.02 2.43
C GLN A 331 -15.89 -13.89 3.47
N ALA A 332 -16.53 -12.75 3.17
CA ALA A 332 -16.83 -11.73 4.17
C ALA A 332 -17.73 -12.39 5.24
N MET A 333 -17.20 -12.48 6.46
CA MET A 333 -17.93 -13.05 7.60
C MET A 333 -18.85 -12.00 8.23
#